data_617b54bcb33e9764c9dabc3b0c3d5dc4
#
_entry.id   617b54bcb33e9764c9dabc3b0c3d5dc4
#
_cell.length_a   1.000
_cell.length_b   1.000
_cell.length_c   1.000
_cell.angle_alpha   90.00
_cell.angle_beta   90.00
_cell.angle_gamma   90.00
#
_symmetry.space_group_name_H-M   'P 1'
#
loop_
_entity.id
_entity.type
_entity.pdbx_description
1 polymer ?
#
loop_
_entity_poly.entity_id
_entity_poly.type
_entity_poly.pdbx_seq_one_letter_code
_entity_poly.pdbx_strand_id
1 'polypeptide(L)'
;SAASDVYKRQLLNIAANKDEHWTALTDYLDLAYLRDKPQYATREARKVNRKKLKKELEEKLKKQSAEKWAQELNGLGIPAGKVLTVAQALQSKKISESNFLTEYTDVPEVKRNLKLVTTGIKLDGEHPTTANPPPALGAQNEEVFNDLGVSSEELKNLKRQGII
;
A
#
# COMPACT_ATOMS: atom_id res chain seq x y z
N SER A 1 -7.13 8.33 11.76
CA SER A 1 -5.72 8.73 11.81
C SER A 1 -5.45 9.76 10.72
N ALA A 2 -4.63 10.74 10.99
CA ALA A 2 -4.15 11.71 10.01
C ALA A 2 -2.62 11.60 9.94
N ALA A 3 -2.08 11.63 8.74
CA ALA A 3 -0.64 11.70 8.58
C ALA A 3 -0.13 13.06 9.05
N SER A 4 0.95 13.08 9.81
CA SER A 4 1.62 14.28 10.30
C SER A 4 2.93 14.49 9.58
N ASP A 5 3.25 15.76 9.29
CA ASP A 5 4.54 16.12 8.75
C ASP A 5 5.63 15.96 9.82
N VAL A 6 6.70 15.31 9.45
CA VAL A 6 7.90 15.13 10.26
C VAL A 6 9.14 15.67 9.52
N TYR A 7 10.33 15.41 10.03
CA TYR A 7 11.57 15.88 9.45
C TYR A 7 11.64 15.67 7.91
N LYS A 8 12.04 16.70 7.18
CA LYS A 8 12.13 16.72 5.70
C LYS A 8 10.81 16.40 4.97
N ARG A 9 9.67 16.83 5.50
CA ARG A 9 8.34 16.63 4.93
C ARG A 9 7.95 15.15 4.71
N GLN A 10 8.55 14.24 5.47
CA GLN A 10 8.07 12.86 5.50
C GLN A 10 6.70 12.83 6.19
N LEU A 11 5.86 11.88 5.81
CA LEU A 11 4.56 11.68 6.45
C LEU A 11 4.61 10.49 7.41
N LEU A 12 4.18 10.73 8.64
CA LEU A 12 4.05 9.73 9.69
C LEU A 12 2.57 9.53 10.04
N ASN A 13 2.11 8.30 10.01
CA ASN A 13 0.81 7.93 10.53
C ASN A 13 0.96 7.39 11.96
N ILE A 14 0.18 7.91 12.90
CA ILE A 14 0.13 7.47 14.29
C ILE A 14 -1.30 7.07 14.62
N ALA A 15 -1.50 5.86 15.11
CA ALA A 15 -2.81 5.32 15.47
C ALA A 15 -3.05 5.27 16.99
N ALA A 16 -2.89 6.41 17.66
CA ALA A 16 -3.19 6.55 19.09
C ALA A 16 -4.70 6.66 19.35
N ASN A 17 -5.44 5.60 19.01
CA ASN A 17 -6.91 5.58 19.09
C ASN A 17 -7.46 5.27 20.48
N LYS A 18 -6.71 4.52 21.29
CA LYS A 18 -7.04 4.20 22.69
C LYS A 18 -6.52 5.30 23.61
N ASP A 19 -7.14 5.47 24.78
CA ASP A 19 -6.70 6.47 25.75
C ASP A 19 -5.31 6.14 26.35
N GLU A 20 -4.98 4.85 26.48
CA GLU A 20 -3.63 4.39 26.83
C GLU A 20 -2.58 4.87 25.83
N HIS A 21 -2.87 4.72 24.52
CA HIS A 21 -1.96 5.20 23.45
C HIS A 21 -1.85 6.73 23.45
N TRP A 22 -2.97 7.44 23.73
CA TRP A 22 -2.95 8.89 23.82
C TRP A 22 -2.11 9.37 25.00
N THR A 23 -2.25 8.73 26.16
CA THR A 23 -1.46 8.99 27.34
C THR A 23 0.03 8.76 27.06
N ALA A 24 0.39 7.58 26.59
CA ALA A 24 1.78 7.23 26.27
C ALA A 24 2.40 8.18 25.22
N LEU A 25 1.63 8.55 24.17
CA LEU A 25 2.09 9.47 23.15
C LEU A 25 2.38 10.87 23.71
N THR A 26 1.46 11.41 24.54
CA THR A 26 1.61 12.75 25.09
C THR A 26 2.71 12.82 26.14
N ASP A 27 2.90 11.78 26.93
CA ASP A 27 4.02 11.67 27.87
C ASP A 27 5.35 11.62 27.12
N TYR A 28 5.47 10.78 26.11
CA TYR A 28 6.68 10.61 25.32
C TYR A 28 7.10 11.87 24.55
N LEU A 29 6.12 12.67 24.11
CA LEU A 29 6.37 13.93 23.38
C LEU A 29 6.52 15.15 24.30
N ASP A 30 6.46 15.02 25.61
CA ASP A 30 6.38 16.13 26.59
C ASP A 30 5.18 17.06 26.29
N LEU A 31 4.04 16.48 26.02
CA LEU A 31 2.78 17.19 25.72
C LEU A 31 1.63 16.76 26.63
N ALA A 32 1.95 16.28 27.84
CA ALA A 32 0.97 15.79 28.81
C ALA A 32 -0.15 16.80 29.09
N TYR A 33 0.18 18.10 29.09
CA TYR A 33 -0.76 19.20 29.28
C TYR A 33 -1.91 19.24 28.26
N LEU A 34 -1.78 18.57 27.11
CA LEU A 34 -2.85 18.47 26.13
C LEU A 34 -4.04 17.65 26.62
N ARG A 35 -3.82 16.74 27.56
CA ARG A 35 -4.88 15.90 28.12
C ARG A 35 -5.87 16.71 28.96
N ASP A 36 -5.40 17.78 29.59
CA ASP A 36 -6.21 18.65 30.44
C ASP A 36 -7.04 19.65 29.64
N LYS A 37 -6.76 19.79 28.34
CA LYS A 37 -7.52 20.67 27.46
C LYS A 37 -8.84 20.01 27.04
N PRO A 38 -10.03 20.61 27.33
CA PRO A 38 -11.32 20.00 26.98
C PRO A 38 -11.46 19.56 25.51
N GLN A 39 -10.84 20.32 24.58
CA GLN A 39 -10.85 20.02 23.15
C GLN A 39 -10.05 18.76 22.77
N TYR A 40 -9.26 18.17 23.70
CA TYR A 40 -8.46 16.97 23.45
C TYR A 40 -8.70 15.87 24.49
N ALA A 41 -9.53 16.11 25.51
CA ALA A 41 -9.76 15.19 26.62
C ALA A 41 -10.36 13.85 26.18
N THR A 42 -11.26 13.86 25.20
CA THR A 42 -11.88 12.63 24.69
C THR A 42 -11.46 12.34 23.24
N ARG A 43 -11.61 11.09 22.82
CA ARG A 43 -11.35 10.68 21.44
C ARG A 43 -12.17 11.50 20.43
N GLU A 44 -13.45 11.74 20.70
CA GLU A 44 -14.32 12.51 19.81
C GLU A 44 -13.91 14.00 19.78
N ALA A 45 -13.55 14.58 20.92
CA ALA A 45 -13.02 15.93 20.98
C ALA A 45 -11.72 16.06 20.15
N ARG A 46 -10.80 15.10 20.27
CA ARG A 46 -9.57 15.04 19.44
C ARG A 46 -9.88 14.94 17.94
N LYS A 47 -10.89 14.17 17.56
CA LYS A 47 -11.32 14.00 16.18
C LYS A 47 -11.87 15.30 15.58
N VAL A 48 -12.73 15.99 16.31
CA VAL A 48 -13.27 17.30 15.92
C VAL A 48 -12.15 18.33 15.78
N ASN A 49 -11.22 18.36 16.72
CA ASN A 49 -10.14 19.35 16.78
C ASN A 49 -8.83 18.86 16.09
N ARG A 50 -8.90 17.83 15.24
CA ARG A 50 -7.72 17.15 14.69
C ARG A 50 -6.72 18.08 13.97
N LYS A 51 -7.21 19.15 13.32
CA LYS A 51 -6.33 20.11 12.61
C LYS A 51 -5.47 20.93 13.57
N LYS A 52 -6.04 21.32 14.71
CA LYS A 52 -5.30 22.05 15.75
C LYS A 52 -4.34 21.12 16.47
N LEU A 53 -4.82 19.93 16.85
CA LEU A 53 -4.01 18.90 17.48
C LEU A 53 -2.82 18.50 16.61
N LYS A 54 -3.03 18.32 15.31
CA LYS A 54 -1.96 18.00 14.36
C LYS A 54 -0.83 19.03 14.44
N LYS A 55 -1.13 20.31 14.44
CA LYS A 55 -0.12 21.37 14.52
C LYS A 55 0.70 21.32 15.82
N GLU A 56 0.03 21.09 16.96
CA GLU A 56 0.72 20.97 18.26
C GLU A 56 1.65 19.75 18.31
N LEU A 57 1.22 18.62 17.73
CA LEU A 57 2.07 17.42 17.64
C LEU A 57 3.24 17.60 16.66
N GLU A 58 3.01 18.23 15.51
CA GLU A 58 4.02 18.41 14.46
C GLU A 58 5.23 19.24 14.93
N GLU A 59 5.04 20.18 15.85
CA GLU A 59 6.17 20.92 16.43
C GLU A 59 7.20 20.02 17.10
N LYS A 60 6.75 18.96 17.74
CA LYS A 60 7.64 17.94 18.33
C LYS A 60 8.10 16.90 17.29
N LEU A 61 7.19 16.46 16.42
CA LEU A 61 7.46 15.41 15.46
C LEU A 61 8.45 15.81 14.36
N LYS A 62 8.61 17.10 14.07
CA LYS A 62 9.60 17.61 13.10
C LYS A 62 11.06 17.38 13.48
N LYS A 63 11.33 16.96 14.71
CA LYS A 63 12.70 16.79 15.22
C LYS A 63 13.38 15.51 14.72
N GLN A 64 12.63 14.52 14.26
CA GLN A 64 13.16 13.23 13.83
C GLN A 64 12.49 12.73 12.54
N SER A 65 13.10 11.71 11.90
CA SER A 65 12.54 11.06 10.72
C SER A 65 11.32 10.21 11.05
N ALA A 66 10.46 9.97 10.04
CA ALA A 66 9.27 9.12 10.21
C ALA A 66 9.63 7.67 10.60
N GLU A 67 10.75 7.14 10.10
CA GLU A 67 11.23 5.81 10.46
C GLU A 67 11.59 5.73 11.95
N LYS A 68 12.32 6.71 12.44
CA LYS A 68 12.75 6.73 13.84
C LYS A 68 11.56 6.88 14.77
N TRP A 69 10.64 7.81 14.48
CA TRP A 69 9.39 7.93 15.23
C TRP A 69 8.56 6.65 15.21
N ALA A 70 8.41 6.01 14.04
CA ALA A 70 7.67 4.76 13.95
C ALA A 70 8.30 3.65 14.81
N GLN A 71 9.62 3.54 14.83
CA GLN A 71 10.32 2.56 15.65
C GLN A 71 10.09 2.82 17.15
N GLU A 72 10.29 4.05 17.60
CA GLU A 72 10.17 4.44 19.01
C GLU A 72 8.72 4.28 19.51
N LEU A 73 7.74 4.77 18.73
CA LEU A 73 6.32 4.68 19.10
C LEU A 73 5.80 3.23 19.12
N ASN A 74 6.21 2.41 18.16
CA ASN A 74 5.88 0.98 18.19
C ASN A 74 6.50 0.26 19.41
N GLY A 75 7.69 0.66 19.84
CA GLY A 75 8.32 0.18 21.09
C GLY A 75 7.50 0.52 22.33
N LEU A 76 6.73 1.60 22.30
CA LEU A 76 5.79 2.00 23.37
C LEU A 76 4.39 1.40 23.20
N GLY A 77 4.19 0.48 22.24
CA GLY A 77 2.90 -0.12 21.96
C GLY A 77 1.94 0.79 21.18
N ILE A 78 2.40 1.93 20.66
CA ILE A 78 1.59 2.86 19.87
C ILE A 78 1.82 2.55 18.40
N PRO A 79 0.80 2.03 17.66
CA PRO A 79 0.98 1.72 16.25
C PRO A 79 1.31 2.97 15.44
N ALA A 80 2.46 2.97 14.80
CA ALA A 80 2.93 4.06 13.95
C ALA A 80 3.69 3.54 12.74
N GLY A 81 3.66 4.30 11.65
CA GLY A 81 4.36 3.94 10.43
C GLY A 81 4.57 5.12 9.49
N LYS A 82 5.68 5.10 8.76
CA LYS A 82 5.94 6.02 7.68
C LYS A 82 4.92 5.80 6.56
N VAL A 83 4.37 6.88 6.04
CA VAL A 83 3.54 6.84 4.84
C VAL A 83 4.46 6.77 3.62
N LEU A 84 4.30 5.73 2.82
CA LEU A 84 5.08 5.48 1.62
C LEU A 84 4.26 5.78 0.37
N THR A 85 4.91 6.25 -0.69
CA THR A 85 4.33 6.21 -2.03
C THR A 85 4.25 4.75 -2.51
N VAL A 86 3.44 4.48 -3.53
CA VAL A 86 3.36 3.12 -4.13
C VAL A 86 4.75 2.64 -4.58
N ALA A 87 5.50 3.51 -5.26
CA ALA A 87 6.86 3.17 -5.70
C ALA A 87 7.79 2.80 -4.54
N GLN A 88 7.76 3.58 -3.45
CA GLN A 88 8.55 3.29 -2.24
C GLN A 88 8.10 2.00 -1.55
N ALA A 89 6.79 1.74 -1.51
CA ALA A 89 6.25 0.52 -0.92
C ALA A 89 6.72 -0.71 -1.71
N LEU A 90 6.62 -0.69 -3.04
CA LEU A 90 7.04 -1.77 -3.92
C LEU A 90 8.56 -2.04 -3.86
N GLN A 91 9.36 -1.03 -3.57
CA GLN A 91 10.82 -1.15 -3.38
C GLN A 91 11.22 -1.54 -1.96
N SER A 92 10.27 -1.63 -1.04
CA SER A 92 10.58 -1.95 0.35
C SER A 92 11.07 -3.39 0.49
N LYS A 93 11.99 -3.60 1.45
CA LYS A 93 12.52 -4.94 1.76
C LYS A 93 11.42 -5.96 2.04
N LYS A 94 10.36 -5.57 2.73
CA LYS A 94 9.21 -6.45 3.02
C LYS A 94 8.53 -6.97 1.75
N ILE A 95 8.41 -6.14 0.72
CA ILE A 95 7.79 -6.54 -0.55
C ILE A 95 8.76 -7.39 -1.38
N SER A 96 10.05 -7.00 -1.45
CA SER A 96 11.04 -7.75 -2.23
C SER A 96 11.31 -9.16 -1.68
N GLU A 97 11.22 -9.34 -0.35
CA GLU A 97 11.43 -10.64 0.31
C GLU A 97 10.16 -11.51 0.39
N SER A 98 8.99 -10.95 0.07
CA SER A 98 7.71 -11.64 0.22
C SER A 98 7.21 -12.35 -1.03
N ASN A 99 7.97 -12.32 -2.14
CA ASN A 99 7.53 -12.82 -3.46
C ASN A 99 6.18 -12.21 -3.91
N PHE A 100 5.92 -10.98 -3.47
CA PHE A 100 4.67 -10.28 -3.79
C PHE A 100 4.63 -9.73 -5.21
N LEU A 101 5.77 -9.70 -5.90
CA LEU A 101 5.91 -9.24 -7.28
C LEU A 101 6.42 -10.36 -8.15
N THR A 102 5.76 -10.56 -9.30
CA THR A 102 6.25 -11.41 -10.38
C THR A 102 6.74 -10.51 -11.52
N GLU A 103 7.92 -10.80 -12.04
CA GLU A 103 8.49 -10.11 -13.21
C GLU A 103 8.31 -10.99 -14.45
N TYR A 104 7.75 -10.39 -15.48
CA TYR A 104 7.60 -11.00 -16.80
C TYR A 104 8.50 -10.27 -17.79
N THR A 105 9.24 -11.04 -18.56
CA THR A 105 9.96 -10.59 -19.76
C THR A 105 9.13 -10.92 -20.99
N ASP A 106 9.40 -10.25 -22.09
CA ASP A 106 8.79 -10.55 -23.40
C ASP A 106 7.25 -10.56 -23.41
N VAL A 107 6.64 -9.66 -22.63
CA VAL A 107 5.19 -9.50 -22.61
C VAL A 107 4.71 -8.98 -23.97
N PRO A 108 3.75 -9.66 -24.63
CA PRO A 108 3.22 -9.21 -25.92
C PRO A 108 2.81 -7.74 -25.89
N GLU A 109 3.18 -6.99 -26.93
CA GLU A 109 2.87 -5.57 -27.09
C GLU A 109 3.49 -4.61 -26.05
N VAL A 110 4.19 -5.14 -25.06
CA VAL A 110 4.90 -4.35 -24.03
C VAL A 110 6.41 -4.40 -24.30
N LYS A 111 7.01 -3.26 -24.65
CA LYS A 111 8.45 -3.18 -25.00
C LYS A 111 9.38 -3.06 -23.78
N ARG A 112 8.97 -3.62 -22.63
CA ARG A 112 9.73 -3.58 -21.36
C ARG A 112 9.32 -4.71 -20.45
N ASN A 113 10.18 -5.06 -19.50
CA ASN A 113 9.81 -5.97 -18.42
C ASN A 113 8.63 -5.40 -17.62
N LEU A 114 7.69 -6.27 -17.28
CA LEU A 114 6.49 -5.93 -16.52
C LEU A 114 6.55 -6.58 -15.15
N LYS A 115 6.40 -5.79 -14.10
CA LYS A 115 6.25 -6.29 -12.73
C LYS A 115 4.81 -6.17 -12.30
N LEU A 116 4.20 -7.29 -11.96
CA LEU A 116 2.82 -7.36 -11.48
C LEU A 116 2.79 -7.86 -10.03
N VAL A 117 1.82 -7.35 -9.27
CA VAL A 117 1.53 -7.87 -7.93
C VAL A 117 0.88 -9.25 -8.06
N THR A 118 1.29 -10.17 -7.18
CA THR A 118 0.65 -11.48 -7.06
C THR A 118 -0.68 -11.37 -6.32
N THR A 119 -1.37 -12.49 -6.15
CA THR A 119 -2.71 -12.53 -5.53
C THR A 119 -2.74 -12.09 -4.07
N GLY A 120 -1.60 -11.97 -3.39
CA GLY A 120 -1.53 -11.69 -1.95
C GLY A 120 -2.03 -12.83 -1.05
N ILE A 121 -2.47 -13.94 -1.64
CA ILE A 121 -2.89 -15.16 -0.94
C ILE A 121 -1.70 -16.10 -0.87
N LYS A 122 -1.52 -16.75 0.27
CA LYS A 122 -0.56 -17.85 0.42
C LYS A 122 -1.30 -19.16 0.56
N LEU A 123 -0.87 -20.18 -0.19
CA LEU A 123 -1.31 -21.56 -0.05
C LEU A 123 -0.10 -22.36 0.44
N ASP A 124 -0.22 -23.03 1.56
CA ASP A 124 0.86 -23.79 2.21
C ASP A 124 2.17 -23.00 2.39
N GLY A 125 2.05 -21.68 2.63
CA GLY A 125 3.19 -20.77 2.81
C GLY A 125 3.73 -20.15 1.52
N GLU A 126 3.31 -20.59 0.35
CA GLU A 126 3.77 -20.12 -0.96
C GLU A 126 2.73 -19.20 -1.63
N HIS A 127 3.21 -18.21 -2.38
CA HIS A 127 2.35 -17.43 -3.25
C HIS A 127 2.11 -18.17 -4.57
N PRO A 128 0.84 -18.37 -4.97
CA PRO A 128 0.56 -18.87 -6.32
C PRO A 128 1.15 -17.92 -7.36
N THR A 129 2.00 -18.42 -8.21
CA THR A 129 2.57 -17.65 -9.32
C THR A 129 1.92 -18.08 -10.62
N THR A 130 1.64 -17.13 -11.49
CA THR A 130 1.27 -17.43 -12.88
C THR A 130 2.54 -17.50 -13.71
N ALA A 131 2.74 -18.63 -14.39
CA ALA A 131 3.93 -18.85 -15.23
C ALA A 131 3.94 -17.92 -16.46
N ASN A 132 2.78 -17.56 -16.95
CA ASN A 132 2.61 -16.81 -18.20
C ASN A 132 2.27 -15.34 -17.95
N PRO A 133 2.81 -14.43 -18.76
CA PRO A 133 2.40 -13.03 -18.75
C PRO A 133 0.96 -12.87 -19.27
N PRO A 134 0.34 -11.69 -19.10
CA PRO A 134 -0.92 -11.39 -19.77
C PRO A 134 -0.81 -11.63 -21.29
N PRO A 135 -1.75 -12.37 -21.90
CA PRO A 135 -1.72 -12.65 -23.33
C PRO A 135 -2.06 -11.39 -24.14
N ALA A 136 -1.67 -11.38 -25.41
CA ALA A 136 -2.17 -10.41 -26.36
C ALA A 136 -3.69 -10.60 -26.59
N LEU A 137 -4.35 -9.55 -27.03
CA LEU A 137 -5.78 -9.62 -27.37
C LEU A 137 -6.00 -10.68 -28.45
N GLY A 138 -6.89 -11.63 -28.20
CA GLY A 138 -7.24 -12.70 -29.13
C GLY A 138 -6.18 -13.82 -29.27
N ALA A 139 -5.18 -13.89 -28.37
CA ALA A 139 -4.13 -14.92 -28.44
C ALA A 139 -4.67 -16.35 -28.40
N GLN A 140 -5.80 -16.58 -27.72
CA GLN A 140 -6.44 -17.88 -27.60
C GLN A 140 -7.61 -18.08 -28.59
N ASN A 141 -7.89 -17.14 -29.49
CA ASN A 141 -9.03 -17.25 -30.40
C ASN A 141 -8.99 -18.55 -31.23
N GLU A 142 -7.84 -18.93 -31.74
CA GLU A 142 -7.70 -20.11 -32.57
C GLU A 142 -8.00 -21.41 -31.79
N GLU A 143 -7.47 -21.51 -30.57
CA GLU A 143 -7.72 -22.64 -29.68
C GLU A 143 -9.21 -22.74 -29.32
N VAL A 144 -9.78 -21.65 -28.78
CA VAL A 144 -11.16 -21.62 -28.28
C VAL A 144 -12.17 -21.87 -29.40
N PHE A 145 -12.00 -21.25 -30.58
CA PHE A 145 -12.93 -21.42 -31.67
C PHE A 145 -12.82 -22.79 -32.34
N ASN A 146 -11.62 -23.37 -32.42
CA ASN A 146 -11.44 -24.75 -32.91
C ASN A 146 -12.12 -25.76 -31.96
N ASP A 147 -12.04 -25.58 -30.65
CA ASP A 147 -12.74 -26.42 -29.68
C ASP A 147 -14.27 -26.32 -29.81
N LEU A 148 -14.78 -25.18 -30.29
CA LEU A 148 -16.19 -24.99 -30.61
C LEU A 148 -16.59 -25.53 -32.02
N GLY A 149 -15.65 -26.12 -32.76
CA GLY A 149 -15.88 -26.70 -34.05
C GLY A 149 -15.82 -25.72 -35.25
N VAL A 150 -15.33 -24.49 -35.00
CA VAL A 150 -15.12 -23.49 -36.07
C VAL A 150 -13.82 -23.85 -36.81
N SER A 151 -13.90 -24.00 -38.13
CA SER A 151 -12.73 -24.32 -38.94
C SER A 151 -11.72 -23.16 -39.01
N SER A 152 -10.45 -23.49 -39.24
CA SER A 152 -9.40 -22.49 -39.40
C SER A 152 -9.64 -21.54 -40.59
N GLU A 153 -10.39 -21.99 -41.61
CA GLU A 153 -10.73 -21.16 -42.76
C GLU A 153 -11.83 -20.15 -42.40
N GLU A 154 -12.82 -20.58 -41.66
CA GLU A 154 -13.88 -19.72 -41.14
C GLU A 154 -13.32 -18.67 -40.18
N LEU A 155 -12.39 -19.06 -39.31
CA LEU A 155 -11.64 -18.14 -38.43
C LEU A 155 -10.89 -17.04 -39.21
N LYS A 156 -10.23 -17.40 -40.32
CA LYS A 156 -9.59 -16.42 -41.23
C LYS A 156 -10.60 -15.47 -41.87
N ASN A 157 -11.78 -15.96 -42.15
CA ASN A 157 -12.87 -15.11 -42.67
C ASN A 157 -13.35 -14.12 -41.62
N LEU A 158 -13.60 -14.57 -40.40
CA LEU A 158 -14.04 -13.74 -39.30
C LEU A 158 -13.00 -12.65 -38.98
N LYS A 159 -11.71 -13.00 -38.99
CA LYS A 159 -10.60 -12.03 -38.85
C LYS A 159 -10.60 -10.99 -39.96
N ARG A 160 -10.80 -11.40 -41.23
CA ARG A 160 -10.86 -10.46 -42.38
C ARG A 160 -12.06 -9.50 -42.29
N GLN A 161 -13.14 -9.94 -41.68
CA GLN A 161 -14.34 -9.14 -41.46
C GLN A 161 -14.25 -8.25 -40.22
N GLY A 162 -13.18 -8.36 -39.41
CA GLY A 162 -13.01 -7.60 -38.16
C GLY A 162 -14.01 -7.99 -37.07
N ILE A 163 -14.50 -9.24 -37.10
CA ILE A 163 -15.42 -9.78 -36.07
C ILE A 163 -14.64 -10.31 -34.85
N ILE A 164 -13.45 -10.83 -35.11
CA ILE A 164 -12.52 -11.36 -34.06
C ILE A 164 -11.11 -10.85 -34.32
#